data_bd518307eea5f42f20fc18d7f27ea11c
#
_entry.id   bd518307eea5f42f20fc18d7f27ea11c
#
_cell.length_a   1.000
_cell.length_b   1.000
_cell.length_c   1.000
_cell.angle_alpha   90.00
_cell.angle_beta   90.00
_cell.angle_gamma   90.00
#
_symmetry.space_group_name_H-M   'P 1'
#
loop_
_entity.id
_entity.type
_entity.pdbx_description
1 polymer ?
#
loop_
_entity_poly.entity_id
_entity_poly.type
_entity_poly.pdbx_seq_one_letter_code
_entity_poly.pdbx_strand_id
1 'polypeptide(L)'
;MSTITTTPSIVRGIENLTLTVVQEIHVRATLEKTFAALLEQIGPGNETPDGTKMPMKIEPWPGGRWFRDLGNDNGHFWGHVQAIKRPTLLEISGPLFMSYAVVSNLQYRLSEADGGTLIKFHHKALGIIQDDHRQGVSKGWAHIMTSLRARAEAVSR
;
A
#
# COMPACT_ATOMS: atom_id res chain seq x y z
N MET A 1 14.16 -19.79 -43.06
CA MET A 1 13.28 -19.99 -41.87
C MET A 1 13.86 -19.29 -40.66
N SER A 2 13.04 -18.52 -39.97
CA SER A 2 13.46 -17.90 -38.72
C SER A 2 13.38 -18.92 -37.58
N THR A 3 14.40 -18.97 -36.74
CA THR A 3 14.43 -19.81 -35.57
C THR A 3 14.15 -18.95 -34.33
N ILE A 4 13.19 -19.35 -33.51
CA ILE A 4 12.93 -18.69 -32.22
C ILE A 4 13.91 -19.28 -31.23
N THR A 5 14.74 -18.42 -30.64
CA THR A 5 15.65 -18.82 -29.58
C THR A 5 15.16 -18.23 -28.26
N THR A 6 14.95 -19.09 -27.27
CA THR A 6 14.55 -18.66 -25.93
C THR A 6 15.68 -18.97 -24.95
N THR A 7 16.16 -17.96 -24.27
CA THR A 7 17.14 -18.14 -23.19
C THR A 7 16.40 -18.11 -21.86
N PRO A 8 16.35 -19.22 -21.10
CA PRO A 8 15.69 -19.21 -19.81
C PRO A 8 16.50 -18.40 -18.79
N SER A 9 15.79 -17.61 -17.99
CA SER A 9 16.40 -16.92 -16.86
C SER A 9 16.33 -17.82 -15.65
N ILE A 10 17.46 -18.00 -14.94
CA ILE A 10 17.53 -18.74 -13.70
C ILE A 10 17.46 -17.76 -12.54
N VAL A 11 16.39 -17.84 -11.75
CA VAL A 11 16.28 -17.07 -10.50
C VAL A 11 16.87 -17.90 -9.39
N ARG A 12 17.88 -17.34 -8.71
CA ARG A 12 18.57 -18.01 -7.61
C ARG A 12 18.09 -17.45 -6.28
N GLY A 13 17.47 -18.31 -5.46
CA GLY A 13 17.02 -17.99 -4.13
C GLY A 13 15.70 -17.26 -4.10
N ILE A 14 14.80 -17.65 -3.20
CA ILE A 14 13.49 -17.03 -3.02
C ILE A 14 13.62 -15.59 -2.50
N GLU A 15 14.69 -15.30 -1.77
CA GLU A 15 14.97 -13.97 -1.24
C GLU A 15 15.07 -12.89 -2.33
N ASN A 16 15.49 -13.26 -3.53
CA ASN A 16 15.56 -12.35 -4.67
C ASN A 16 14.19 -12.10 -5.30
N LEU A 17 13.20 -12.92 -4.96
CA LEU A 17 11.82 -12.80 -5.43
C LEU A 17 10.90 -12.18 -4.39
N THR A 18 11.39 -11.88 -3.20
CA THR A 18 10.54 -11.38 -2.11
C THR A 18 10.95 -9.99 -1.67
N LEU A 19 9.96 -9.24 -1.21
CA LEU A 19 10.13 -7.95 -0.58
C LEU A 19 9.29 -7.95 0.69
N THR A 20 9.86 -7.49 1.80
CA THR A 20 9.13 -7.37 3.06
C THR A 20 9.43 -6.01 3.68
N VAL A 21 8.38 -5.24 3.91
CA VAL A 21 8.42 -4.00 4.67
C VAL A 21 7.48 -4.15 5.85
N VAL A 22 7.99 -3.91 7.06
CA VAL A 22 7.20 -3.94 8.29
C VAL A 22 7.44 -2.63 9.02
N GLN A 23 6.36 -1.95 9.35
CA GLN A 23 6.41 -0.66 10.05
C GLN A 23 5.30 -0.61 11.09
N GLU A 24 5.49 0.22 12.10
CA GLU A 24 4.41 0.53 13.04
C GLU A 24 4.51 1.98 13.49
N ILE A 25 3.37 2.55 13.83
CA ILE A 25 3.27 3.93 14.28
C ILE A 25 2.15 4.05 15.31
N HIS A 26 2.37 4.88 16.33
CA HIS A 26 1.33 5.27 17.28
C HIS A 26 0.69 6.57 16.84
N VAL A 27 -0.64 6.63 16.87
CA VAL A 27 -1.45 7.78 16.46
C VAL A 27 -2.30 8.22 17.64
N ARG A 28 -2.27 9.51 17.97
CA ARG A 28 -3.09 10.09 19.04
C ARG A 28 -4.50 10.42 18.56
N ALA A 29 -5.21 9.40 18.17
CA ALA A 29 -6.59 9.49 17.71
C ALA A 29 -7.29 8.16 17.96
N THR A 30 -8.61 8.16 17.94
CA THR A 30 -9.42 6.95 18.11
C THR A 30 -9.24 5.99 16.94
N LEU A 31 -9.60 4.74 17.14
CA LEU A 31 -9.61 3.74 16.06
C LEU A 31 -10.41 4.23 14.84
N GLU A 32 -11.61 4.76 15.09
CA GLU A 32 -12.52 5.21 14.04
C GLU A 32 -11.92 6.36 13.21
N LYS A 33 -11.37 7.36 13.90
CA LYS A 33 -10.74 8.52 13.24
C LYS A 33 -9.48 8.10 12.47
N THR A 34 -8.69 7.21 13.06
CA THR A 34 -7.46 6.71 12.42
C THR A 34 -7.79 5.88 11.18
N PHE A 35 -8.80 5.02 11.25
CA PHE A 35 -9.21 4.22 10.10
C PHE A 35 -9.79 5.09 8.98
N ALA A 36 -10.58 6.10 9.31
CA ALA A 36 -11.07 7.07 8.33
C ALA A 36 -9.92 7.85 7.67
N ALA A 37 -8.93 8.26 8.46
CA ALA A 37 -7.73 8.92 7.95
C ALA A 37 -6.91 8.01 7.05
N LEU A 38 -6.84 6.72 7.35
CA LEU A 38 -6.19 5.72 6.50
C LEU A 38 -6.84 5.66 5.11
N LEU A 39 -8.16 5.52 5.06
CA LEU A 39 -8.88 5.45 3.78
C LEU A 39 -8.73 6.74 2.98
N GLU A 40 -8.73 7.89 3.63
CA GLU A 40 -8.51 9.18 2.97
C GLU A 40 -7.07 9.28 2.45
N GLN A 41 -6.09 8.89 3.27
CA GLN A 41 -4.67 9.00 2.92
C GLN A 41 -4.27 8.14 1.72
N ILE A 42 -4.79 6.93 1.62
CA ILE A 42 -4.50 6.05 0.48
C ILE A 42 -5.49 6.23 -0.68
N GLY A 43 -6.55 6.98 -0.46
CA GLY A 43 -7.58 7.31 -1.44
C GLY A 43 -7.39 8.72 -2.00
N PRO A 44 -8.40 9.61 -1.86
CA PRO A 44 -8.34 10.96 -2.45
C PRO A 44 -7.15 11.80 -1.99
N GLY A 45 -6.68 11.60 -0.76
CA GLY A 45 -5.57 12.34 -0.17
C GLY A 45 -4.19 11.73 -0.44
N ASN A 46 -4.11 10.71 -1.29
CA ASN A 46 -2.83 10.05 -1.56
C ASN A 46 -1.83 11.00 -2.23
N GLU A 47 -0.55 10.76 -1.94
CA GLU A 47 0.55 11.56 -2.47
C GLU A 47 1.78 10.70 -2.69
N THR A 48 2.67 11.18 -3.55
CA THR A 48 3.97 10.54 -3.77
C THR A 48 4.90 10.81 -2.57
N PRO A 49 6.04 10.09 -2.47
CA PRO A 49 6.97 10.30 -1.36
C PRO A 49 7.53 11.73 -1.25
N ASP A 50 7.51 12.49 -2.33
CA ASP A 50 7.94 13.89 -2.30
C ASP A 50 6.79 14.88 -1.98
N GLY A 51 5.61 14.38 -1.67
CA GLY A 51 4.45 15.19 -1.31
C GLY A 51 3.61 15.66 -2.49
N THR A 52 3.92 15.26 -3.72
CA THR A 52 3.10 15.59 -4.88
C THR A 52 1.77 14.83 -4.81
N LYS A 53 0.67 15.55 -5.00
CA LYS A 53 -0.66 14.95 -4.96
C LYS A 53 -0.82 13.89 -6.04
N MET A 54 -1.27 12.72 -5.63
CA MET A 54 -1.55 11.59 -6.50
C MET A 54 -2.84 10.91 -6.03
N PRO A 55 -4.00 11.57 -6.25
CA PRO A 55 -5.26 11.04 -5.74
C PRO A 55 -5.57 9.67 -6.33
N MET A 56 -6.03 8.77 -5.47
CA MET A 56 -6.44 7.41 -5.80
C MET A 56 -7.93 7.27 -5.55
N LYS A 57 -8.52 6.26 -6.19
CA LYS A 57 -9.86 5.81 -5.86
C LYS A 57 -9.76 4.50 -5.11
N ILE A 58 -10.54 4.37 -4.05
CA ILE A 58 -10.66 3.15 -3.29
C ILE A 58 -12.14 2.85 -3.06
N GLU A 59 -12.51 1.61 -3.32
CA GLU A 59 -13.84 1.05 -3.06
C GLU A 59 -13.73 0.22 -1.78
N PRO A 60 -14.11 0.77 -0.61
CA PRO A 60 -13.75 0.20 0.69
C PRO A 60 -14.71 -0.91 1.14
N TRP A 61 -14.78 -1.99 0.37
CA TRP A 61 -15.54 -3.21 0.65
C TRP A 61 -14.81 -4.41 0.04
N PRO A 62 -15.10 -5.65 0.48
CA PRO A 62 -14.43 -6.84 -0.05
C PRO A 62 -14.58 -6.94 -1.57
N GLY A 63 -13.47 -7.10 -2.27
CA GLY A 63 -13.42 -7.11 -3.73
C GLY A 63 -13.38 -5.73 -4.37
N GLY A 64 -13.52 -4.65 -3.60
CA GLY A 64 -13.41 -3.29 -4.10
C GLY A 64 -12.05 -3.00 -4.71
N ARG A 65 -11.99 -2.06 -5.64
CA ARG A 65 -10.77 -1.71 -6.37
C ARG A 65 -10.02 -0.59 -5.66
N TRP A 66 -8.72 -0.60 -5.81
CA TRP A 66 -7.82 0.51 -5.47
C TRP A 66 -7.01 0.85 -6.71
N PHE A 67 -7.22 2.04 -7.26
CA PHE A 67 -6.67 2.38 -8.56
C PHE A 67 -6.51 3.88 -8.74
N ARG A 68 -5.63 4.25 -9.65
CA ARG A 68 -5.50 5.62 -10.12
C ARG A 68 -6.34 5.81 -11.38
N ASP A 69 -7.26 6.77 -11.34
CA ASP A 69 -8.10 7.14 -12.47
C ASP A 69 -7.54 8.40 -13.13
N LEU A 70 -7.11 8.28 -14.38
CA LEU A 70 -6.59 9.40 -15.17
C LEU A 70 -7.64 9.95 -16.16
N GLY A 71 -8.88 9.45 -16.09
CA GLY A 71 -9.94 9.85 -16.99
C GLY A 71 -9.92 9.10 -18.32
N ASN A 72 -11.05 9.10 -19.01
CA ASN A 72 -11.20 8.46 -20.34
C ASN A 72 -10.76 6.99 -20.36
N ASP A 73 -11.08 6.24 -19.30
CA ASP A 73 -10.68 4.84 -19.12
C ASP A 73 -9.17 4.59 -19.10
N ASN A 74 -8.41 5.62 -18.75
CA ASN A 74 -6.97 5.50 -18.52
C ASN A 74 -6.66 5.50 -17.02
N GLY A 75 -5.63 4.79 -16.64
CA GLY A 75 -5.23 4.75 -15.24
C GLY A 75 -4.33 3.58 -14.92
N HIS A 76 -4.20 3.30 -13.62
CA HIS A 76 -3.33 2.24 -13.12
C HIS A 76 -4.03 1.51 -11.97
N PHE A 77 -4.31 0.24 -12.16
CA PHE A 77 -4.90 -0.62 -11.14
C PHE A 77 -3.82 -1.07 -10.15
N TRP A 78 -4.06 -0.86 -8.86
CA TRP A 78 -3.12 -1.22 -7.80
C TRP A 78 -3.52 -2.47 -7.02
N GLY A 79 -4.81 -2.72 -6.85
CA GLY A 79 -5.22 -3.92 -6.15
C GLY A 79 -6.71 -3.97 -5.82
N HIS A 80 -7.08 -5.07 -5.17
CA HIS A 80 -8.41 -5.28 -4.61
C HIS A 80 -8.34 -5.30 -3.08
N VAL A 81 -9.37 -4.79 -2.45
CA VAL A 81 -9.59 -5.00 -1.02
C VAL A 81 -9.85 -6.48 -0.81
N GLN A 82 -8.91 -7.18 -0.16
CA GLN A 82 -9.02 -8.59 0.16
C GLN A 82 -9.86 -8.80 1.42
N ALA A 83 -9.59 -8.00 2.44
CA ALA A 83 -10.33 -8.04 3.69
C ALA A 83 -10.43 -6.64 4.27
N ILE A 84 -11.56 -6.34 4.87
CA ILE A 84 -11.77 -5.10 5.60
C ILE A 84 -12.65 -5.39 6.81
N LYS A 85 -12.22 -4.91 7.97
CA LYS A 85 -12.98 -4.96 9.21
C LYS A 85 -12.81 -3.64 9.92
N ARG A 86 -13.79 -2.76 9.78
CA ARG A 86 -13.74 -1.44 10.41
C ARG A 86 -13.86 -1.58 11.93
N PRO A 87 -13.09 -0.84 12.70
CA PRO A 87 -11.97 0.05 12.31
C PRO A 87 -10.60 -0.58 12.52
N THR A 88 -10.44 -1.90 12.37
CA THR A 88 -9.26 -2.63 12.83
C THR A 88 -8.40 -3.27 11.73
N LEU A 89 -8.95 -3.46 10.52
CA LEU A 89 -8.21 -4.17 9.46
C LEU A 89 -8.53 -3.61 8.09
N LEU A 90 -7.47 -3.38 7.31
CA LEU A 90 -7.54 -3.21 5.86
C LEU A 90 -6.44 -4.04 5.22
N GLU A 91 -6.82 -4.94 4.32
CA GLU A 91 -5.88 -5.79 3.58
C GLU A 91 -6.17 -5.66 2.09
N ILE A 92 -5.12 -5.42 1.30
CA ILE A 92 -5.20 -5.21 -0.14
C ILE A 92 -4.24 -6.17 -0.82
N SER A 93 -4.68 -6.78 -1.92
CA SER A 93 -3.85 -7.64 -2.76
C SER A 93 -3.79 -7.10 -4.18
N GLY A 94 -2.61 -7.09 -4.76
CA GLY A 94 -2.40 -6.66 -6.13
C GLY A 94 -0.97 -6.26 -6.43
N PRO A 95 -0.71 -5.74 -7.64
CA PRO A 95 0.64 -5.32 -8.03
C PRO A 95 1.07 -4.03 -7.36
N LEU A 96 0.16 -3.24 -6.83
CA LEU A 96 0.34 -1.90 -6.30
C LEU A 96 0.92 -0.97 -7.40
N PHE A 97 1.89 -0.12 -7.05
CA PHE A 97 2.55 0.77 -8.01
C PHE A 97 3.54 0.06 -8.93
N MET A 98 3.81 -1.22 -8.67
CA MET A 98 4.80 -1.99 -9.42
C MET A 98 4.18 -2.56 -10.70
N SER A 99 4.53 -1.98 -11.83
CA SER A 99 3.96 -2.31 -13.13
C SER A 99 4.78 -3.39 -13.84
N TYR A 100 4.95 -4.54 -13.19
CA TYR A 100 5.67 -5.71 -13.69
C TYR A 100 5.16 -6.98 -12.99
N ALA A 101 5.78 -8.12 -13.22
CA ALA A 101 5.33 -9.41 -12.69
C ALA A 101 5.57 -9.49 -11.18
N VAL A 102 4.57 -9.09 -10.41
CA VAL A 102 4.61 -9.08 -8.94
C VAL A 102 3.20 -9.17 -8.37
N VAL A 103 3.07 -9.82 -7.23
CA VAL A 103 1.86 -9.77 -6.41
C VAL A 103 2.26 -9.29 -5.02
N SER A 104 1.40 -8.48 -4.41
CA SER A 104 1.63 -7.93 -3.07
C SER A 104 0.48 -8.24 -2.15
N ASN A 105 0.80 -8.34 -0.87
CA ASN A 105 -0.15 -8.27 0.23
C ASN A 105 0.20 -7.06 1.08
N LEU A 106 -0.72 -6.12 1.14
CA LEU A 106 -0.63 -4.92 1.94
C LEU A 106 -1.59 -5.06 3.10
N GLN A 107 -1.13 -4.81 4.33
CA GLN A 107 -2.00 -4.98 5.49
C GLN A 107 -1.79 -3.87 6.51
N TYR A 108 -2.89 -3.26 6.92
CA TYR A 108 -2.96 -2.33 8.04
C TYR A 108 -3.81 -2.95 9.15
N ARG A 109 -3.21 -3.17 10.32
CA ARG A 109 -3.90 -3.61 11.52
C ARG A 109 -3.85 -2.50 12.56
N LEU A 110 -5.02 -2.13 13.05
CA LEU A 110 -5.19 -1.06 14.03
C LEU A 110 -5.69 -1.65 15.34
N SER A 111 -5.08 -1.22 16.44
CA SER A 111 -5.51 -1.61 17.79
C SER A 111 -5.40 -0.42 18.73
N GLU A 112 -6.22 -0.41 19.79
CA GLU A 112 -6.11 0.59 20.83
C GLU A 112 -4.80 0.39 21.60
N ALA A 113 -4.07 1.48 21.83
CA ALA A 113 -2.83 1.46 22.59
C ALA A 113 -2.55 2.85 23.17
N ASP A 114 -2.22 2.92 24.46
CA ASP A 114 -1.74 4.13 25.13
C ASP A 114 -2.63 5.37 24.87
N GLY A 115 -3.95 5.19 24.93
CA GLY A 115 -4.92 6.28 24.74
C GLY A 115 -5.12 6.71 23.29
N GLY A 116 -4.58 5.97 22.34
CA GLY A 116 -4.70 6.23 20.93
C GLY A 116 -4.80 4.93 20.12
N THR A 117 -4.18 4.91 18.96
CA THR A 117 -4.20 3.78 18.04
C THR A 117 -2.78 3.39 17.64
N LEU A 118 -2.46 2.11 17.75
CA LEU A 118 -1.27 1.52 17.17
C LEU A 118 -1.60 0.96 15.79
N ILE A 119 -0.87 1.38 14.77
CA ILE A 119 -0.97 0.83 13.42
C ILE A 119 0.22 -0.08 13.20
N LYS A 120 -0.04 -1.35 12.89
CA LYS A 120 0.95 -2.29 12.40
C LYS A 120 0.71 -2.49 10.91
N PHE A 121 1.73 -2.24 10.13
CA PHE A 121 1.69 -2.25 8.68
C PHE A 121 2.68 -3.26 8.14
N HIS A 122 2.30 -3.98 7.10
CA HIS A 122 3.26 -4.67 6.26
C HIS A 122 2.92 -4.54 4.77
N HIS A 123 3.97 -4.54 3.97
CA HIS A 123 3.94 -4.78 2.54
C HIS A 123 4.83 -5.97 2.24
N LYS A 124 4.24 -7.06 1.83
CA LYS A 124 4.95 -8.28 1.41
C LYS A 124 4.66 -8.52 -0.06
N ALA A 125 5.70 -8.74 -0.84
CA ALA A 125 5.57 -8.95 -2.28
C ALA A 125 6.35 -10.17 -2.73
N LEU A 126 5.86 -10.79 -3.79
CA LEU A 126 6.50 -11.92 -4.47
C LEU A 126 6.50 -11.65 -5.97
N GLY A 127 7.67 -11.72 -6.57
CA GLY A 127 7.84 -11.49 -8.00
C GLY A 127 9.22 -11.01 -8.35
N ILE A 128 9.37 -10.45 -9.55
CA ILE A 128 10.67 -9.96 -10.05
C ILE A 128 10.83 -8.50 -9.62
N ILE A 129 11.22 -8.32 -8.37
CA ILE A 129 11.31 -6.99 -7.75
C ILE A 129 12.45 -6.18 -8.35
N GLN A 130 12.16 -4.97 -8.83
CA GLN A 130 13.17 -4.03 -9.32
C GLN A 130 13.97 -3.45 -8.16
N ASP A 131 15.26 -3.25 -8.36
CA ASP A 131 16.19 -2.83 -7.29
C ASP A 131 15.85 -1.47 -6.71
N ASP A 132 15.44 -0.50 -7.51
CA ASP A 132 15.05 0.82 -7.04
C ASP A 132 13.80 0.77 -6.15
N HIS A 133 12.83 -0.08 -6.46
CA HIS A 133 11.69 -0.32 -5.57
C HIS A 133 12.12 -1.01 -4.29
N ARG A 134 12.98 -2.01 -4.38
CA ARG A 134 13.51 -2.70 -3.20
C ARG A 134 14.20 -1.74 -2.23
N GLN A 135 14.92 -0.76 -2.74
CA GLN A 135 15.65 0.22 -1.93
C GLN A 135 14.77 1.36 -1.42
N GLY A 136 13.78 1.79 -2.21
CA GLY A 136 13.03 3.02 -1.95
C GLY A 136 11.66 2.86 -1.31
N VAL A 137 11.06 1.67 -1.36
CA VAL A 137 9.67 1.47 -0.96
C VAL A 137 9.41 1.74 0.52
N SER A 138 10.37 1.41 1.39
CA SER A 138 10.24 1.65 2.84
C SER A 138 10.05 3.12 3.17
N LYS A 139 10.77 4.01 2.48
CA LYS A 139 10.63 5.46 2.66
C LYS A 139 9.26 5.95 2.19
N GLY A 140 8.78 5.40 1.09
CA GLY A 140 7.45 5.73 0.57
C GLY A 140 6.35 5.38 1.57
N TRP A 141 6.39 4.18 2.12
CA TRP A 141 5.41 3.76 3.13
C TRP A 141 5.54 4.56 4.42
N ALA A 142 6.76 4.86 4.87
CA ALA A 142 6.97 5.70 6.05
C ALA A 142 6.39 7.10 5.86
N HIS A 143 6.51 7.67 4.67
CA HIS A 143 5.89 8.95 4.33
C HIS A 143 4.35 8.88 4.44
N ILE A 144 3.74 7.85 3.86
CA ILE A 144 2.29 7.64 3.93
C ILE A 144 1.83 7.48 5.40
N MET A 145 2.56 6.71 6.21
CA MET A 145 2.25 6.52 7.62
C MET A 145 2.31 7.84 8.41
N THR A 146 3.32 8.65 8.13
CA THR A 146 3.49 9.96 8.78
C THR A 146 2.35 10.92 8.38
N SER A 147 2.00 10.95 7.11
CA SER A 147 0.90 11.79 6.60
C SER A 147 -0.45 11.35 7.15
N LEU A 148 -0.67 10.04 7.25
CA LEU A 148 -1.87 9.46 7.87
C LEU A 148 -2.00 9.90 9.33
N ARG A 149 -0.91 9.80 10.10
CA ARG A 149 -0.88 10.23 11.49
C ARG A 149 -1.24 11.71 11.61
N ALA A 150 -0.60 12.56 10.82
CA ALA A 150 -0.88 13.99 10.83
C ALA A 150 -2.35 14.29 10.52
N ARG A 151 -2.92 13.60 9.55
CA ARG A 151 -4.33 13.72 9.17
C ARG A 151 -5.27 13.28 10.31
N ALA A 152 -5.01 12.14 10.92
CA ALA A 152 -5.83 11.61 12.01
C ALA A 152 -5.77 12.51 13.25
N GLU A 153 -4.58 12.97 13.63
CA GLU A 153 -4.37 13.81 14.81
C GLU A 153 -4.95 15.22 14.63
N ALA A 154 -4.97 15.74 13.41
CA ALA A 154 -5.59 17.04 13.12
C ALA A 154 -7.10 17.01 13.34
N VAL A 155 -7.77 15.91 12.97
CA VAL A 155 -9.22 15.72 13.17
C VAL A 155 -9.58 15.55 14.64
N SER A 156 -8.61 15.11 15.47
CA SER A 156 -8.82 14.83 16.90
C SER A 156 -8.75 16.07 17.81
N ARG A 157 -8.36 17.21 17.27
CA ARG A 157 -8.23 18.47 18.00
C ARG A 157 -9.56 19.22 18.08
#